data_0b13f829eb9ed213644c52be9eccf607
#
_entry.id   0b13f829eb9ed213644c52be9eccf607
#
_cell.length_a   1.000
_cell.length_b   1.000
_cell.length_c   1.000
_cell.angle_alpha   90.00
_cell.angle_beta   90.00
_cell.angle_gamma   90.00
#
_symmetry.space_group_name_H-M   'P 1'
#
loop_
_entity.id
_entity.type
_entity.pdbx_description
1 polymer ?
#
loop_
_entity_poly.entity_id
_entity_poly.type
_entity_poly.pdbx_seq_one_letter_code
_entity_poly.pdbx_strand_id
1 'polypeptide(L)'
;MRGKNMKHTCWLVAGLLVFSAALTACGPAQDGETKTKVWNVASIQVDGHPQNEAVKKMGEIFGQLTNGRYRFEVFPNELLGPQRETLEQVQYGIIEMAIMGNPNISSFEDGFLTFEMPFLFDDEAHQRRFFTTSPLIKELFSRTEKYNFKIVTYFTAGTRNMYAKKPIRTLADLKGMKIRTAESDTYAKMMKALGGAATPMSFGEVFTAIQSGVVDGAENNEASYSSTKHYEIAPYYSYTRHLIVPDYLIMNHKLYNSLSAQDKAALHEAARQAADYEVELWQKDAQERLAQVKEGGATIIYDVDSKSLQKAVESLHEELTQNPEIKEVYDAVKATSELK
;
A
#
# COMPACT_ATOMS: atom_id res chain seq x y z
N MET A 1 -56.09 64.21 18.70
CA MET A 1 -57.46 64.10 19.33
C MET A 1 -57.34 62.91 20.29
N ARG A 2 -57.48 63.30 21.54
CA ARG A 2 -58.17 62.58 22.64
C ARG A 2 -57.85 61.10 22.78
N GLY A 3 -57.28 60.60 23.89
CA GLY A 3 -57.40 61.03 25.28
C GLY A 3 -58.04 59.94 26.12
N LYS A 4 -57.50 59.78 27.31
CA LYS A 4 -58.01 59.22 28.55
C LYS A 4 -57.59 57.80 28.88
N ASN A 5 -56.66 57.64 29.85
CA ASN A 5 -56.87 57.62 31.32
C ASN A 5 -57.85 56.51 31.75
N MET A 6 -57.58 55.56 32.59
CA MET A 6 -57.38 55.76 34.05
C MET A 6 -57.29 54.46 34.81
N LYS A 7 -56.35 54.34 35.71
CA LYS A 7 -56.44 54.08 37.17
C LYS A 7 -56.60 52.65 37.69
N HIS A 8 -55.61 52.32 38.43
CA HIS A 8 -55.55 51.68 39.78
C HIS A 8 -56.48 50.54 40.15
N THR A 9 -55.89 49.44 40.65
CA THR A 9 -56.12 49.06 42.05
C THR A 9 -55.11 48.07 42.52
N CYS A 10 -54.42 48.40 43.61
CA CYS A 10 -53.61 47.51 44.45
C CYS A 10 -54.49 46.48 45.15
N TRP A 11 -54.02 45.23 45.24
CA TRP A 11 -54.31 44.36 46.40
C TRP A 11 -53.10 43.54 46.74
N LEU A 12 -52.62 43.82 47.95
CA LEU A 12 -51.67 43.00 48.74
C LEU A 12 -52.36 41.76 49.25
N VAL A 13 -51.82 40.57 49.00
CA VAL A 13 -52.01 39.42 49.92
C VAL A 13 -50.66 38.77 50.13
N ALA A 14 -50.28 38.75 51.39
CA ALA A 14 -49.10 38.09 51.92
C ALA A 14 -49.32 36.58 52.03
N GLY A 15 -48.24 35.84 51.94
CA GLY A 15 -48.11 34.59 52.70
C GLY A 15 -47.80 33.34 51.91
N LEU A 16 -46.70 32.83 52.01
CA LEU A 16 -46.17 31.54 52.47
C LEU A 16 -44.88 31.17 51.74
N LEU A 17 -43.78 31.30 52.49
CA LEU A 17 -42.48 30.67 52.16
C LEU A 17 -42.67 29.14 52.28
N VAL A 18 -42.58 28.47 51.13
CA VAL A 18 -42.29 27.02 51.09
C VAL A 18 -40.85 26.86 50.58
N PHE A 19 -39.98 26.46 51.50
CA PHE A 19 -38.60 26.10 51.26
C PHE A 19 -38.57 24.73 50.60
N SER A 20 -38.56 24.69 49.23
CA SER A 20 -38.33 23.45 48.50
C SER A 20 -36.84 23.30 48.29
N ALA A 21 -36.24 22.40 49.02
CA ALA A 21 -34.86 21.92 48.78
C ALA A 21 -34.81 21.29 47.39
N ALA A 22 -34.17 22.00 46.46
CA ALA A 22 -33.80 21.43 45.16
C ALA A 22 -32.65 20.43 45.39
N LEU A 23 -32.99 19.15 45.38
CA LEU A 23 -32.04 18.07 45.14
C LEU A 23 -31.46 18.27 43.75
N THR A 24 -30.26 18.83 43.71
CA THR A 24 -29.42 18.78 42.50
C THR A 24 -29.04 17.32 42.23
N ALA A 25 -29.85 16.64 41.44
CA ALA A 25 -29.46 15.40 40.80
C ALA A 25 -28.24 15.69 39.92
N CYS A 26 -27.06 15.29 40.36
CA CYS A 26 -25.92 15.08 39.44
C CYS A 26 -26.36 14.02 38.42
N GLY A 27 -26.85 14.47 37.30
CA GLY A 27 -26.94 13.62 36.12
C GLY A 27 -25.53 13.16 35.72
N PRO A 28 -25.39 11.96 35.16
CA PRO A 28 -24.09 11.53 34.64
C PRO A 28 -23.64 12.57 33.62
N ALA A 29 -22.36 12.97 33.74
CA ALA A 29 -21.71 13.81 32.75
C ALA A 29 -22.00 13.22 31.36
N GLN A 30 -22.61 14.01 30.49
CA GLN A 30 -22.67 13.68 29.08
C GLN A 30 -21.23 13.48 28.64
N ASP A 31 -20.87 12.21 28.33
CA ASP A 31 -19.66 11.91 27.59
C ASP A 31 -19.69 12.81 26.34
N GLY A 32 -18.80 13.81 26.33
CA GLY A 32 -18.64 14.66 25.17
C GLY A 32 -18.37 13.73 23.98
N GLU A 33 -19.18 13.82 22.94
CA GLU A 33 -18.98 13.11 21.69
C GLU A 33 -17.51 13.30 21.27
N THR A 34 -16.71 12.29 21.46
CA THR A 34 -15.32 12.30 21.00
C THR A 34 -15.38 12.31 19.48
N LYS A 35 -15.12 13.48 18.90
CA LYS A 35 -15.13 13.68 17.45
C LYS A 35 -14.22 12.64 16.80
N THR A 36 -14.77 11.78 15.95
CA THR A 36 -14.02 10.76 15.21
C THR A 36 -12.91 11.42 14.40
N LYS A 37 -11.68 10.98 14.59
CA LYS A 37 -10.52 11.39 13.80
C LYS A 37 -10.51 10.61 12.51
N VAL A 38 -10.47 11.32 11.39
CA VAL A 38 -10.35 10.72 10.05
C VAL A 38 -8.88 10.69 9.66
N TRP A 39 -8.41 9.53 9.23
CA TRP A 39 -7.08 9.36 8.66
C TRP A 39 -7.19 9.13 7.16
N ASN A 40 -6.54 9.99 6.40
CA ASN A 40 -6.48 9.92 4.95
C ASN A 40 -5.38 8.95 4.54
N VAL A 41 -5.71 8.03 3.64
CA VAL A 41 -4.78 7.02 3.14
C VAL A 41 -4.65 7.17 1.63
N ALA A 42 -3.47 7.55 1.15
CA ALA A 42 -3.19 7.64 -0.28
C ALA A 42 -2.93 6.26 -0.88
N SER A 43 -3.43 6.05 -2.10
CA SER A 43 -3.15 4.85 -2.90
C SER A 43 -3.07 5.17 -4.38
N ILE A 44 -2.12 4.55 -5.08
CA ILE A 44 -2.04 4.60 -6.54
C ILE A 44 -2.97 3.58 -7.22
N GLN A 45 -3.44 2.60 -6.46
CA GLN A 45 -4.27 1.54 -6.99
C GLN A 45 -5.70 2.03 -7.27
N VAL A 46 -6.35 1.41 -8.25
CA VAL A 46 -7.76 1.70 -8.56
C VAL A 46 -8.67 1.32 -7.41
N ASP A 47 -9.85 1.91 -7.35
CA ASP A 47 -10.88 1.51 -6.38
C ASP A 47 -11.24 0.03 -6.54
N GLY A 48 -11.49 -0.67 -5.41
CA GLY A 48 -11.73 -2.12 -5.39
C GLY A 48 -10.47 -2.98 -5.53
N HIS A 49 -9.27 -2.41 -5.60
CA HIS A 49 -8.04 -3.19 -5.55
C HIS A 49 -7.88 -3.88 -4.17
N PRO A 50 -7.40 -5.15 -4.10
CA PRO A 50 -7.28 -5.88 -2.84
C PRO A 50 -6.61 -5.12 -1.70
N GLN A 51 -5.53 -4.40 -1.97
CA GLN A 51 -4.84 -3.58 -0.97
C GLN A 51 -5.72 -2.43 -0.44
N ASN A 52 -6.50 -1.76 -1.30
CA ASN A 52 -7.41 -0.71 -0.87
C ASN A 52 -8.52 -1.27 0.01
N GLU A 53 -9.08 -2.42 -0.36
CA GLU A 53 -10.12 -3.10 0.43
C GLU A 53 -9.57 -3.58 1.78
N ALA A 54 -8.32 -4.06 1.81
CA ALA A 54 -7.67 -4.42 3.06
C ALA A 54 -7.46 -3.22 4.00
N VAL A 55 -7.08 -2.05 3.45
CA VAL A 55 -6.94 -0.82 4.25
C VAL A 55 -8.29 -0.30 4.73
N LYS A 56 -9.35 -0.38 3.90
CA LYS A 56 -10.72 -0.07 4.34
C LYS A 56 -11.13 -0.99 5.50
N LYS A 57 -10.88 -2.31 5.35
CA LYS A 57 -11.13 -3.30 6.41
C LYS A 57 -10.34 -3.03 7.68
N MET A 58 -9.07 -2.64 7.55
CA MET A 58 -8.25 -2.21 8.69
C MET A 58 -8.88 -1.03 9.42
N GLY A 59 -9.38 -0.03 8.69
CA GLY A 59 -10.05 1.13 9.26
C GLY A 59 -11.33 0.77 10.02
N GLU A 60 -12.12 -0.19 9.52
CA GLU A 60 -13.31 -0.71 10.21
C GLU A 60 -12.92 -1.40 11.54
N ILE A 61 -11.94 -2.30 11.50
CA ILE A 61 -11.47 -3.04 12.69
C ILE A 61 -10.87 -2.07 13.71
N PHE A 62 -10.02 -1.14 13.28
CA PHE A 62 -9.42 -0.15 14.15
C PHE A 62 -10.46 0.76 14.79
N GLY A 63 -11.47 1.19 14.00
CA GLY A 63 -12.61 1.94 14.50
C GLY A 63 -13.39 1.18 15.59
N GLN A 64 -13.66 -0.11 15.39
CA GLN A 64 -14.32 -0.97 16.38
C GLN A 64 -13.49 -1.10 17.65
N LEU A 65 -12.19 -1.43 17.54
CA LEU A 65 -11.28 -1.61 18.67
C LEU A 65 -11.03 -0.31 19.46
N THR A 66 -11.31 0.84 18.85
CA THR A 66 -11.13 2.16 19.46
C THR A 66 -12.44 2.88 19.77
N ASN A 67 -13.59 2.17 19.79
CA ASN A 67 -14.91 2.72 20.09
C ASN A 67 -15.27 3.94 19.20
N GLY A 68 -15.00 3.88 17.90
CA GLY A 68 -15.31 4.90 16.91
C GLY A 68 -14.42 6.15 16.93
N ARG A 69 -13.33 6.15 17.71
CA ARG A 69 -12.42 7.32 17.78
C ARG A 69 -11.65 7.58 16.49
N TYR A 70 -11.49 6.58 15.63
CA TYR A 70 -10.76 6.69 14.37
C TYR A 70 -11.53 6.03 13.24
N ARG A 71 -11.39 6.55 12.02
CA ARG A 71 -11.80 5.93 10.77
C ARG A 71 -10.78 6.23 9.69
N PHE A 72 -10.68 5.38 8.67
CA PHE A 72 -9.85 5.62 7.51
C PHE A 72 -10.68 6.09 6.32
N GLU A 73 -10.07 6.93 5.48
CA GLU A 73 -10.60 7.33 4.19
C GLU A 73 -9.53 7.09 3.14
N VAL A 74 -9.79 6.14 2.24
CA VAL A 74 -8.83 5.74 1.20
C VAL A 74 -9.07 6.57 -0.05
N PHE A 75 -8.01 7.18 -0.58
CA PHE A 75 -7.98 7.96 -1.80
C PHE A 75 -7.26 7.17 -2.90
N PRO A 76 -7.99 6.41 -3.74
CA PRO A 76 -7.42 5.58 -4.81
C PRO A 76 -7.01 6.42 -6.02
N ASN A 77 -6.45 5.75 -7.06
CA ASN A 77 -6.17 6.33 -8.38
C ASN A 77 -5.23 7.56 -8.37
N GLU A 78 -4.24 7.58 -7.48
CA GLU A 78 -3.31 8.73 -7.35
C GLU A 78 -4.01 10.07 -7.07
N LEU A 79 -5.22 10.08 -6.48
CA LEU A 79 -5.97 11.31 -6.19
C LEU A 79 -5.21 12.29 -5.29
N LEU A 80 -4.31 11.79 -4.42
CA LEU A 80 -3.46 12.61 -3.56
C LEU A 80 -2.04 12.79 -4.12
N GLY A 81 -1.79 12.29 -5.34
CA GLY A 81 -0.50 12.34 -6.03
C GLY A 81 0.19 10.98 -6.17
N PRO A 82 1.28 10.92 -6.95
CA PRO A 82 2.10 9.73 -7.11
C PRO A 82 2.81 9.37 -5.80
N GLN A 83 3.33 8.13 -5.73
CA GLN A 83 3.85 7.57 -4.46
C GLN A 83 4.95 8.41 -3.82
N ARG A 84 5.85 8.98 -4.63
CA ARG A 84 6.94 9.82 -4.10
C ARG A 84 6.40 11.04 -3.36
N GLU A 85 5.43 11.73 -3.96
CA GLU A 85 4.82 12.92 -3.36
C GLU A 85 4.00 12.56 -2.11
N THR A 86 3.23 11.46 -2.16
CA THR A 86 2.43 11.02 -1.01
C THR A 86 3.28 10.51 0.14
N LEU A 87 4.46 9.92 -0.13
CA LEU A 87 5.43 9.58 0.90
C LEU A 87 5.92 10.85 1.62
N GLU A 88 6.29 11.89 0.87
CA GLU A 88 6.69 13.18 1.44
C GLU A 88 5.54 13.80 2.25
N GLN A 89 4.30 13.74 1.76
CA GLN A 89 3.13 14.19 2.51
C GLN A 89 2.96 13.44 3.84
N VAL A 90 3.20 12.11 3.87
CA VAL A 90 3.22 11.33 5.11
C VAL A 90 4.35 11.78 6.03
N GLN A 91 5.56 11.97 5.51
CA GLN A 91 6.71 12.43 6.31
C GLN A 91 6.44 13.79 6.98
N TYR A 92 5.81 14.72 6.26
CA TYR A 92 5.45 16.05 6.79
C TYR A 92 4.16 16.05 7.62
N GLY A 93 3.40 14.95 7.65
CA GLY A 93 2.13 14.82 8.37
C GLY A 93 0.99 15.61 7.72
N ILE A 94 1.05 15.83 6.41
CA ILE A 94 -0.02 16.42 5.60
C ILE A 94 -1.15 15.40 5.42
N ILE A 95 -0.79 14.14 5.19
CA ILE A 95 -1.69 12.99 5.26
C ILE A 95 -1.17 12.00 6.30
N GLU A 96 -2.06 11.18 6.81
CA GLU A 96 -1.74 10.25 7.90
C GLU A 96 -1.02 9.01 7.42
N MET A 97 -1.42 8.45 6.28
CA MET A 97 -0.98 7.15 5.80
C MET A 97 -0.92 7.10 4.26
N ALA A 98 -0.14 6.14 3.74
CA ALA A 98 -0.12 5.84 2.30
C ALA A 98 0.29 4.39 2.03
N ILE A 99 -0.17 3.82 0.91
CA ILE A 99 0.31 2.53 0.40
C ILE A 99 1.50 2.81 -0.51
N MET A 100 2.64 2.18 -0.20
CA MET A 100 3.92 2.40 -0.89
C MET A 100 4.48 1.12 -1.47
N GLY A 101 4.88 1.18 -2.74
CA GLY A 101 5.71 0.13 -3.34
C GLY A 101 7.14 0.14 -2.76
N ASN A 102 7.76 -1.02 -2.73
CA ASN A 102 9.10 -1.19 -2.18
C ASN A 102 10.15 -0.21 -2.74
N PRO A 103 10.17 0.17 -4.04
CA PRO A 103 11.14 1.12 -4.57
C PRO A 103 11.14 2.49 -3.87
N ASN A 104 9.99 2.92 -3.34
CA ASN A 104 9.92 4.17 -2.58
C ASN A 104 10.54 4.04 -1.19
N ILE A 105 10.52 2.85 -0.60
CA ILE A 105 11.10 2.60 0.73
C ILE A 105 12.60 2.32 0.62
N SER A 106 13.03 1.54 -0.36
CA SER A 106 14.44 1.21 -0.60
C SER A 106 15.31 2.43 -0.90
N SER A 107 14.72 3.53 -1.39
CA SER A 107 15.42 4.81 -1.58
C SER A 107 15.89 5.46 -0.27
N PHE A 108 15.39 5.01 0.88
CA PHE A 108 15.76 5.51 2.21
C PHE A 108 16.63 4.52 2.99
N GLU A 109 16.45 3.22 2.78
CA GLU A 109 17.10 2.18 3.60
C GLU A 109 17.52 1.01 2.71
N ASP A 110 18.83 0.81 2.59
CA ASP A 110 19.44 -0.12 1.63
C ASP A 110 18.99 -1.58 1.83
N GLY A 111 18.68 -2.01 3.05
CA GLY A 111 18.16 -3.35 3.31
C GLY A 111 16.92 -3.72 2.49
N PHE A 112 16.08 -2.72 2.12
CA PHE A 112 14.92 -2.95 1.28
C PHE A 112 15.25 -3.18 -0.20
N LEU A 113 16.46 -2.80 -0.67
CA LEU A 113 16.91 -3.12 -2.04
C LEU A 113 16.96 -4.63 -2.29
N THR A 114 17.12 -5.42 -1.23
CA THR A 114 17.06 -6.88 -1.31
C THR A 114 15.76 -7.34 -1.98
N PHE A 115 14.61 -6.75 -1.64
CA PHE A 115 13.30 -7.17 -2.17
C PHE A 115 13.08 -6.76 -3.63
N GLU A 116 14.00 -6.02 -4.23
CA GLU A 116 14.00 -5.68 -5.65
C GLU A 116 14.89 -6.63 -6.49
N MET A 117 15.55 -7.57 -5.84
CA MET A 117 16.35 -8.55 -6.55
C MET A 117 15.43 -9.50 -7.34
N PRO A 118 15.66 -9.66 -8.65
CA PRO A 118 14.87 -10.59 -9.44
C PRO A 118 15.10 -12.02 -8.98
N PHE A 119 14.03 -12.83 -8.96
CA PHE A 119 14.06 -14.24 -8.53
C PHE A 119 14.59 -14.46 -7.10
N LEU A 120 14.37 -13.48 -6.21
CA LEU A 120 14.77 -13.57 -4.81
C LEU A 120 13.97 -14.63 -4.04
N PHE A 121 12.63 -14.54 -4.14
CA PHE A 121 11.70 -15.46 -3.53
C PHE A 121 11.34 -16.61 -4.48
N ASP A 122 11.13 -17.80 -3.92
CA ASP A 122 10.72 -18.98 -4.66
C ASP A 122 9.29 -18.82 -5.19
N ASP A 123 8.41 -18.30 -4.33
CA ASP A 123 6.99 -18.01 -4.59
C ASP A 123 6.45 -16.97 -3.56
N GLU A 124 5.16 -16.65 -3.68
CA GLU A 124 4.48 -15.72 -2.76
C GLU A 124 4.35 -16.30 -1.34
N ALA A 125 4.27 -17.62 -1.20
CA ALA A 125 4.23 -18.27 0.11
C ALA A 125 5.56 -18.14 0.83
N HIS A 126 6.69 -18.23 0.12
CA HIS A 126 8.03 -17.95 0.66
C HIS A 126 8.14 -16.50 1.12
N GLN A 127 7.70 -15.52 0.30
CA GLN A 127 7.68 -14.11 0.70
C GLN A 127 6.86 -13.94 1.98
N ARG A 128 5.61 -14.46 2.02
CA ARG A 128 4.76 -14.37 3.21
C ARG A 128 5.41 -14.98 4.44
N ARG A 129 6.01 -16.17 4.31
CA ARG A 129 6.72 -16.82 5.42
C ARG A 129 7.82 -15.93 5.96
N PHE A 130 8.65 -15.36 5.09
CA PHE A 130 9.71 -14.44 5.49
C PHE A 130 9.16 -13.24 6.27
N PHE A 131 8.17 -12.53 5.71
CA PHE A 131 7.60 -11.33 6.34
C PHE A 131 6.85 -11.60 7.65
N THR A 132 6.32 -12.81 7.85
CA THR A 132 5.56 -13.17 9.05
C THR A 132 6.38 -13.85 10.14
N THR A 133 7.50 -14.47 9.81
CA THR A 133 8.27 -15.29 10.76
C THR A 133 9.68 -14.79 11.02
N SER A 134 10.26 -14.00 10.12
CA SER A 134 11.63 -13.49 10.31
C SER A 134 11.69 -12.41 11.38
N PRO A 135 12.52 -12.57 12.43
CA PRO A 135 12.70 -11.54 13.45
C PRO A 135 13.31 -10.24 12.89
N LEU A 136 14.04 -10.34 11.77
CA LEU A 136 14.68 -9.21 11.11
C LEU A 136 13.67 -8.17 10.59
N ILE A 137 12.46 -8.60 10.20
CA ILE A 137 11.44 -7.69 9.63
C ILE A 137 11.08 -6.58 10.59
N LYS A 138 10.91 -6.89 11.89
CA LYS A 138 10.58 -5.87 12.89
C LYS A 138 11.69 -4.83 13.01
N GLU A 139 12.94 -5.26 12.99
CA GLU A 139 14.10 -4.37 13.03
C GLU A 139 14.19 -3.54 11.76
N LEU A 140 14.12 -4.18 10.57
CA LEU A 140 14.18 -3.51 9.28
C LEU A 140 13.09 -2.43 9.15
N PHE A 141 11.86 -2.73 9.57
CA PHE A 141 10.78 -1.74 9.58
C PHE A 141 11.06 -0.57 10.52
N SER A 142 11.69 -0.81 11.67
CA SER A 142 12.02 0.25 12.61
C SER A 142 13.11 1.20 12.09
N ARG A 143 13.99 0.74 11.20
CA ARG A 143 15.03 1.57 10.57
C ARG A 143 14.44 2.74 9.76
N THR A 144 13.19 2.64 9.31
CA THR A 144 12.52 3.72 8.55
C THR A 144 12.04 4.89 9.44
N GLU A 145 11.93 4.69 10.74
CA GLU A 145 11.37 5.69 11.66
C GLU A 145 12.20 6.99 11.72
N LYS A 146 13.52 6.88 11.49
CA LYS A 146 14.44 8.04 11.37
C LYS A 146 14.09 8.99 10.22
N TYR A 147 13.34 8.50 9.23
CA TYR A 147 12.86 9.26 8.08
C TYR A 147 11.44 9.81 8.27
N ASN A 148 10.94 9.83 9.51
CA ASN A 148 9.64 10.35 9.90
C ASN A 148 8.42 9.60 9.33
N PHE A 149 8.59 8.36 8.90
CA PHE A 149 7.49 7.45 8.61
C PHE A 149 7.74 6.09 9.29
N LYS A 150 6.67 5.37 9.53
CA LYS A 150 6.69 4.02 10.10
C LYS A 150 5.95 3.07 9.20
N ILE A 151 6.54 1.93 8.90
CA ILE A 151 5.83 0.82 8.26
C ILE A 151 4.92 0.16 9.30
N VAL A 152 3.62 0.17 9.04
CA VAL A 152 2.58 -0.42 9.91
C VAL A 152 2.40 -1.90 9.60
N THR A 153 2.33 -2.23 8.30
CA THR A 153 2.22 -3.61 7.79
C THR A 153 2.74 -3.68 6.35
N TYR A 154 2.91 -4.90 5.86
CA TYR A 154 3.16 -5.17 4.45
C TYR A 154 1.92 -5.80 3.81
N PHE A 155 1.84 -5.69 2.50
CA PHE A 155 0.87 -6.36 1.65
C PHE A 155 1.61 -7.13 0.56
N THR A 156 0.98 -8.19 0.04
CA THR A 156 1.50 -8.80 -1.18
C THR A 156 1.23 -7.88 -2.37
N ALA A 157 2.15 -7.86 -3.32
CA ALA A 157 1.91 -7.24 -4.63
C ALA A 157 1.95 -8.30 -5.75
N GLY A 158 1.82 -9.57 -5.37
CA GLY A 158 1.82 -10.70 -6.28
C GLY A 158 3.14 -10.88 -7.03
N THR A 159 3.10 -11.82 -7.97
CA THR A 159 4.23 -12.09 -8.84
C THR A 159 4.20 -11.18 -10.06
N ARG A 160 5.30 -10.46 -10.29
CA ARG A 160 5.40 -9.52 -11.40
C ARG A 160 5.88 -10.21 -12.66
N ASN A 161 5.24 -9.83 -13.79
CA ASN A 161 5.43 -10.40 -15.11
C ASN A 161 5.55 -9.29 -16.13
N MET A 162 6.13 -9.57 -17.29
CA MET A 162 6.26 -8.58 -18.36
C MET A 162 5.05 -8.63 -19.30
N TYR A 163 4.60 -7.47 -19.76
CA TYR A 163 3.59 -7.34 -20.78
C TYR A 163 3.95 -6.27 -21.80
N ALA A 164 3.65 -6.54 -23.07
CA ALA A 164 4.09 -5.69 -24.16
C ALA A 164 3.20 -5.82 -25.40
N LYS A 165 3.50 -4.99 -26.41
CA LYS A 165 2.89 -5.07 -27.75
C LYS A 165 3.31 -6.32 -28.55
N LYS A 166 4.32 -7.06 -28.07
CA LYS A 166 4.83 -8.32 -28.64
C LYS A 166 5.06 -9.33 -27.52
N PRO A 167 4.96 -10.65 -27.82
CA PRO A 167 5.23 -11.68 -26.81
C PRO A 167 6.70 -11.68 -26.41
N ILE A 168 6.96 -11.92 -25.11
CA ILE A 168 8.29 -12.08 -24.54
C ILE A 168 8.41 -13.52 -24.04
N ARG A 169 9.24 -14.35 -24.69
CA ARG A 169 9.50 -15.75 -24.33
C ARG A 169 10.95 -15.98 -23.92
N THR A 170 11.86 -15.20 -24.48
CA THR A 170 13.31 -15.37 -24.34
C THR A 170 14.01 -14.02 -24.15
N LEU A 171 15.28 -14.04 -23.74
CA LEU A 171 16.13 -12.84 -23.69
C LEU A 171 16.22 -12.12 -25.05
N ALA A 172 16.16 -12.88 -26.17
CA ALA A 172 16.22 -12.28 -27.50
C ALA A 172 15.02 -11.38 -27.79
N ASP A 173 13.85 -11.70 -27.23
CA ASP A 173 12.63 -10.90 -27.40
C ASP A 173 12.71 -9.55 -26.66
N LEU A 174 13.48 -9.49 -25.57
CA LEU A 174 13.68 -8.27 -24.80
C LEU A 174 14.70 -7.32 -25.42
N LYS A 175 15.51 -7.81 -26.36
CA LYS A 175 16.61 -7.02 -26.91
C LYS A 175 16.10 -5.73 -27.58
N GLY A 176 16.52 -4.58 -27.01
CA GLY A 176 16.18 -3.26 -27.50
C GLY A 176 14.77 -2.79 -27.15
N MET A 177 13.95 -3.60 -26.42
CA MET A 177 12.66 -3.16 -25.94
C MET A 177 12.82 -2.13 -24.81
N LYS A 178 11.99 -1.10 -24.85
CA LYS A 178 11.83 -0.13 -23.77
C LYS A 178 10.70 -0.60 -22.87
N ILE A 179 11.04 -1.01 -21.68
CA ILE A 179 10.07 -1.50 -20.69
C ILE A 179 9.96 -0.48 -19.57
N ARG A 180 8.73 -0.05 -19.31
CA ARG A 180 8.47 0.79 -18.13
C ARG A 180 8.73 -0.03 -16.86
N THR A 181 9.44 0.59 -15.94
CA THR A 181 9.64 0.09 -14.57
C THR A 181 9.18 1.12 -13.55
N ALA A 182 9.04 0.71 -12.28
CA ALA A 182 9.03 1.67 -11.20
C ALA A 182 10.38 2.40 -11.12
N GLU A 183 10.43 3.52 -10.41
CA GLU A 183 11.63 4.34 -10.23
C GLU A 183 12.60 3.65 -9.27
N SER A 184 13.47 2.80 -9.82
CA SER A 184 14.48 2.02 -9.11
C SER A 184 15.71 1.76 -9.97
N ASP A 185 16.88 2.01 -9.43
CA ASP A 185 18.15 1.67 -10.06
C ASP A 185 18.34 0.15 -10.20
N THR A 186 17.85 -0.63 -9.22
CA THR A 186 17.88 -2.09 -9.28
C THR A 186 17.06 -2.62 -10.45
N TYR A 187 15.87 -2.05 -10.70
CA TYR A 187 15.06 -2.42 -11.86
C TYR A 187 15.72 -2.02 -13.17
N ALA A 188 16.40 -0.86 -13.21
CA ALA A 188 17.16 -0.46 -14.39
C ALA A 188 18.33 -1.43 -14.67
N LYS A 189 19.06 -1.86 -13.65
CA LYS A 189 20.11 -2.86 -13.75
C LYS A 189 19.56 -4.22 -14.19
N MET A 190 18.44 -4.66 -13.62
CA MET A 190 17.74 -5.88 -14.02
C MET A 190 17.37 -5.84 -15.51
N MET A 191 16.71 -4.79 -15.99
CA MET A 191 16.32 -4.69 -17.39
C MET A 191 17.54 -4.70 -18.32
N LYS A 192 18.62 -4.02 -17.94
CA LYS A 192 19.87 -4.04 -18.69
C LYS A 192 20.47 -5.45 -18.75
N ALA A 193 20.48 -6.20 -17.65
CA ALA A 193 20.96 -7.57 -17.62
C ALA A 193 20.13 -8.52 -18.49
N LEU A 194 18.80 -8.27 -18.56
CA LEU A 194 17.88 -9.00 -19.41
C LEU A 194 17.93 -8.58 -20.89
N GLY A 195 18.76 -7.57 -21.26
CA GLY A 195 18.95 -7.11 -22.63
C GLY A 195 17.95 -6.05 -23.11
N GLY A 196 17.03 -5.60 -22.26
CA GLY A 196 16.11 -4.50 -22.50
C GLY A 196 16.59 -3.17 -21.93
N ALA A 197 15.77 -2.13 -22.08
CA ALA A 197 16.01 -0.81 -21.51
C ALA A 197 14.87 -0.44 -20.56
N ALA A 198 15.20 -0.11 -19.31
CA ALA A 198 14.25 0.44 -18.37
C ALA A 198 13.88 1.89 -18.73
N THR A 199 12.62 2.24 -18.56
CA THR A 199 12.13 3.61 -18.63
C THR A 199 11.34 3.88 -17.33
N PRO A 200 12.00 4.35 -16.27
CA PRO A 200 11.34 4.62 -15.00
C PRO A 200 10.32 5.74 -15.12
N MET A 201 9.11 5.52 -14.59
CA MET A 201 8.06 6.53 -14.52
C MET A 201 6.98 6.15 -13.49
N SER A 202 6.16 7.11 -13.07
CA SER A 202 5.03 6.88 -12.17
C SER A 202 4.03 5.88 -12.74
N PHE A 203 3.21 5.27 -11.87
CA PHE A 203 2.28 4.23 -12.31
C PHE A 203 1.14 4.79 -13.18
N GLY A 204 0.61 5.97 -12.86
CA GLY A 204 -0.47 6.61 -13.61
C GLY A 204 -0.10 7.00 -15.05
N GLU A 205 1.21 7.12 -15.36
CA GLU A 205 1.67 7.48 -16.72
C GLU A 205 1.76 6.29 -17.68
N VAL A 206 1.75 5.05 -17.17
CA VAL A 206 2.09 3.83 -17.93
C VAL A 206 1.17 3.61 -19.12
N PHE A 207 -0.14 3.74 -18.95
CA PHE A 207 -1.10 3.54 -20.03
C PHE A 207 -0.77 4.46 -21.23
N THR A 208 -0.63 5.74 -20.97
CA THR A 208 -0.35 6.75 -22.00
C THR A 208 1.02 6.52 -22.65
N ALA A 209 2.04 6.14 -21.87
CA ALA A 209 3.38 5.88 -22.36
C ALA A 209 3.44 4.67 -23.31
N ILE A 210 2.71 3.59 -23.01
CA ILE A 210 2.59 2.43 -23.90
C ILE A 210 1.75 2.80 -25.14
N GLN A 211 0.62 3.46 -24.95
CA GLN A 211 -0.27 3.86 -26.04
C GLN A 211 0.47 4.72 -27.07
N SER A 212 1.20 5.74 -26.62
CA SER A 212 1.97 6.65 -27.47
C SER A 212 3.26 6.04 -28.05
N GLY A 213 3.69 4.87 -27.56
CA GLY A 213 4.92 4.21 -28.00
C GLY A 213 6.20 4.79 -27.40
N VAL A 214 6.12 5.55 -26.31
CA VAL A 214 7.28 5.96 -25.51
C VAL A 214 7.97 4.74 -24.94
N VAL A 215 7.18 3.73 -24.53
CA VAL A 215 7.64 2.41 -24.12
C VAL A 215 6.92 1.31 -24.92
N ASP A 216 7.55 0.15 -25.06
CA ASP A 216 6.99 -1.01 -25.78
C ASP A 216 6.08 -1.87 -24.88
N GLY A 217 6.25 -1.76 -23.57
CA GLY A 217 5.53 -2.50 -22.56
C GLY A 217 5.92 -2.08 -21.15
N ALA A 218 5.49 -2.87 -20.18
CA ALA A 218 5.82 -2.67 -18.78
C ALA A 218 5.89 -4.02 -18.05
N GLU A 219 6.15 -3.99 -16.75
CA GLU A 219 6.14 -5.15 -15.88
C GLU A 219 5.25 -4.89 -14.68
N ASN A 220 4.40 -5.84 -14.33
CA ASN A 220 3.56 -5.80 -13.14
C ASN A 220 2.83 -7.15 -12.95
N ASN A 221 2.02 -7.24 -11.89
CA ASN A 221 1.14 -8.37 -11.57
C ASN A 221 -0.17 -8.34 -12.39
N GLU A 222 -0.94 -9.42 -12.34
CA GLU A 222 -2.20 -9.57 -13.05
C GLU A 222 -3.26 -8.57 -12.60
N ALA A 223 -3.32 -8.26 -11.30
CA ALA A 223 -4.29 -7.32 -10.73
C ALA A 223 -4.09 -5.93 -11.31
N SER A 224 -2.84 -5.44 -11.33
CA SER A 224 -2.49 -4.15 -11.93
C SER A 224 -2.73 -4.14 -13.44
N TYR A 225 -2.31 -5.19 -14.17
CA TYR A 225 -2.48 -5.30 -15.61
C TYR A 225 -3.95 -5.26 -16.04
N SER A 226 -4.82 -5.95 -15.28
CA SER A 226 -6.26 -5.97 -15.53
C SER A 226 -6.94 -4.65 -15.14
N SER A 227 -6.72 -4.18 -13.90
CA SER A 227 -7.45 -3.04 -13.34
C SER A 227 -7.16 -1.72 -14.06
N THR A 228 -5.94 -1.55 -14.60
CA THR A 228 -5.54 -0.39 -15.41
C THR A 228 -5.86 -0.56 -16.91
N LYS A 229 -6.39 -1.72 -17.30
CA LYS A 229 -6.69 -2.06 -18.70
C LYS A 229 -5.47 -2.01 -19.61
N HIS A 230 -4.27 -2.22 -19.08
CA HIS A 230 -3.06 -2.24 -19.89
C HIS A 230 -3.11 -3.31 -21.00
N TYR A 231 -3.95 -4.35 -20.83
CA TYR A 231 -4.17 -5.38 -21.87
C TYR A 231 -4.74 -4.83 -23.19
N GLU A 232 -5.44 -3.69 -23.17
CA GLU A 232 -5.98 -3.07 -24.39
C GLU A 232 -4.86 -2.51 -25.31
N ILE A 233 -3.72 -2.13 -24.73
CA ILE A 233 -2.60 -1.45 -25.43
C ILE A 233 -1.32 -2.27 -25.46
N ALA A 234 -1.20 -3.30 -24.61
CA ALA A 234 -0.09 -4.25 -24.51
C ALA A 234 -0.65 -5.66 -24.31
N PRO A 235 -1.20 -6.31 -25.37
CA PRO A 235 -2.04 -7.49 -25.24
C PRO A 235 -1.29 -8.78 -24.90
N TYR A 236 0.05 -8.80 -24.90
CA TYR A 236 0.82 -10.00 -24.58
C TYR A 236 1.32 -9.94 -23.15
N TYR A 237 0.80 -10.81 -22.28
CA TYR A 237 1.24 -10.96 -20.90
C TYR A 237 2.09 -12.22 -20.77
N SER A 238 3.38 -12.06 -20.51
CA SER A 238 4.38 -13.13 -20.48
C SER A 238 4.76 -13.46 -19.04
N TYR A 239 4.51 -14.69 -18.58
CA TYR A 239 4.81 -15.16 -17.23
C TYR A 239 6.31 -15.30 -16.99
N THR A 240 7.01 -14.19 -16.95
CA THR A 240 8.44 -14.12 -16.65
C THR A 240 8.75 -14.40 -15.20
N ARG A 241 7.79 -14.14 -14.27
CA ARG A 241 7.89 -14.37 -12.81
C ARG A 241 9.19 -13.86 -12.22
N HIS A 242 9.62 -12.71 -12.70
CA HIS A 242 10.95 -12.19 -12.40
C HIS A 242 11.06 -11.47 -11.06
N LEU A 243 9.94 -11.03 -10.48
CA LEU A 243 9.91 -10.33 -9.20
C LEU A 243 8.69 -10.73 -8.36
N ILE A 244 8.89 -10.81 -7.05
CA ILE A 244 7.85 -10.89 -6.03
C ILE A 244 8.21 -9.84 -4.99
N VAL A 245 7.60 -8.65 -5.08
CA VAL A 245 7.93 -7.51 -4.22
C VAL A 245 6.81 -7.24 -3.22
N PRO A 246 7.13 -6.78 -2.01
CA PRO A 246 6.12 -6.32 -1.07
C PRO A 246 5.69 -4.88 -1.37
N ASP A 247 4.46 -4.55 -0.99
CA ASP A 247 4.03 -3.18 -0.77
C ASP A 247 3.82 -2.95 0.74
N TYR A 248 3.81 -1.70 1.17
CA TYR A 248 3.75 -1.34 2.57
C TYR A 248 2.65 -0.33 2.84
N LEU A 249 1.99 -0.45 3.98
CA LEU A 249 1.20 0.63 4.54
C LEU A 249 2.11 1.42 5.47
N ILE A 250 2.41 2.66 5.11
CA ILE A 250 3.19 3.57 5.94
C ILE A 250 2.30 4.58 6.66
N MET A 251 2.77 5.08 7.79
CA MET A 251 2.11 6.07 8.61
C MET A 251 3.10 7.13 9.07
N ASN A 252 2.65 8.37 9.25
CA ASN A 252 3.48 9.41 9.87
C ASN A 252 3.98 8.97 11.25
N HIS A 253 5.29 8.99 11.45
CA HIS A 253 5.91 8.49 12.69
C HIS A 253 5.53 9.29 13.94
N LYS A 254 5.40 10.62 13.83
CA LYS A 254 4.98 11.46 14.96
C LYS A 254 3.53 11.18 15.36
N LEU A 255 2.65 10.99 14.36
CA LEU A 255 1.26 10.61 14.60
C LEU A 255 1.19 9.24 15.30
N TYR A 256 1.94 8.23 14.82
CA TYR A 256 2.03 6.92 15.49
C TYR A 256 2.49 7.06 16.94
N ASN A 257 3.51 7.88 17.19
CA ASN A 257 4.04 8.07 18.56
C ASN A 257 3.05 8.79 19.48
N SER A 258 2.15 9.60 18.94
CA SER A 258 1.10 10.28 19.72
C SER A 258 -0.04 9.36 20.17
N LEU A 259 -0.12 8.14 19.64
CA LEU A 259 -1.13 7.15 20.04
C LEU A 259 -0.85 6.60 21.44
N SER A 260 -1.91 6.33 22.19
CA SER A 260 -1.81 5.58 23.43
C SER A 260 -1.29 4.16 23.19
N ALA A 261 -0.74 3.52 24.21
CA ALA A 261 -0.31 2.13 24.12
C ALA A 261 -1.45 1.20 23.68
N GLN A 262 -2.67 1.45 24.14
CA GLN A 262 -3.87 0.72 23.75
C GLN A 262 -4.21 0.92 22.28
N ASP A 263 -4.14 2.16 21.77
CA ASP A 263 -4.41 2.45 20.36
C ASP A 263 -3.35 1.87 19.44
N LYS A 264 -2.08 1.87 19.84
CA LYS A 264 -1.00 1.19 19.12
C LYS A 264 -1.26 -0.32 19.01
N ALA A 265 -1.66 -0.96 20.12
CA ALA A 265 -2.00 -2.37 20.10
C ALA A 265 -3.21 -2.67 19.19
N ALA A 266 -4.25 -1.83 19.24
CA ALA A 266 -5.42 -1.93 18.38
C ALA A 266 -5.05 -1.75 16.89
N LEU A 267 -4.16 -0.78 16.56
CA LEU A 267 -3.68 -0.53 15.20
C LEU A 267 -2.91 -1.75 14.64
N HIS A 268 -2.02 -2.33 15.45
CA HIS A 268 -1.26 -3.52 15.03
C HIS A 268 -2.16 -4.75 14.85
N GLU A 269 -3.17 -4.95 15.71
CA GLU A 269 -4.13 -6.04 15.54
C GLU A 269 -4.99 -5.83 14.29
N ALA A 270 -5.47 -4.62 14.04
CA ALA A 270 -6.20 -4.30 12.81
C ALA A 270 -5.33 -4.51 11.56
N ALA A 271 -4.06 -4.11 11.61
CA ALA A 271 -3.10 -4.30 10.53
C ALA A 271 -2.84 -5.78 10.24
N ARG A 272 -2.69 -6.62 11.27
CA ARG A 272 -2.52 -8.06 11.12
C ARG A 272 -3.73 -8.70 10.44
N GLN A 273 -4.95 -8.40 10.90
CA GLN A 273 -6.17 -8.93 10.31
C GLN A 273 -6.35 -8.45 8.85
N ALA A 274 -6.00 -7.21 8.57
CA ALA A 274 -6.08 -6.66 7.22
C ALA A 274 -5.09 -7.32 6.25
N ALA A 275 -3.87 -7.63 6.71
CA ALA A 275 -2.88 -8.35 5.91
C ALA A 275 -3.33 -9.79 5.60
N ASP A 276 -3.97 -10.47 6.56
CA ASP A 276 -4.56 -11.80 6.31
C ASP A 276 -5.72 -11.71 5.31
N TYR A 277 -6.61 -10.73 5.46
CA TYR A 277 -7.73 -10.49 4.55
C TYR A 277 -7.27 -10.11 3.13
N GLU A 278 -6.19 -9.35 3.00
CA GLU A 278 -5.60 -8.98 1.71
C GLU A 278 -5.16 -10.21 0.92
N VAL A 279 -4.50 -11.16 1.58
CA VAL A 279 -4.06 -12.42 0.93
C VAL A 279 -5.25 -13.24 0.41
N GLU A 280 -6.35 -13.32 1.17
CA GLU A 280 -7.56 -14.01 0.73
C GLU A 280 -8.16 -13.31 -0.51
N LEU A 281 -8.26 -11.98 -0.48
CA LEU A 281 -8.74 -11.19 -1.62
C LEU A 281 -7.82 -11.36 -2.83
N TRP A 282 -6.51 -11.32 -2.63
CA TRP A 282 -5.53 -11.46 -3.70
C TRP A 282 -5.68 -12.77 -4.46
N GLN A 283 -5.78 -13.88 -3.72
CA GLN A 283 -5.95 -15.21 -4.31
C GLN A 283 -7.24 -15.35 -5.13
N LYS A 284 -8.33 -14.78 -4.63
CA LYS A 284 -9.61 -14.76 -5.35
C LYS A 284 -9.53 -13.86 -6.59
N ASP A 285 -9.01 -12.68 -6.45
CA ASP A 285 -8.93 -11.65 -7.48
C ASP A 285 -8.08 -12.09 -8.69
N ALA A 286 -6.95 -12.77 -8.44
CA ALA A 286 -6.02 -13.17 -9.51
C ALA A 286 -6.68 -14.07 -10.57
N GLN A 287 -7.55 -15.00 -10.18
CA GLN A 287 -8.25 -15.90 -11.10
C GLN A 287 -9.31 -15.15 -11.93
N GLU A 288 -10.10 -14.29 -11.27
CA GLU A 288 -11.14 -13.50 -11.92
C GLU A 288 -10.53 -12.53 -12.94
N ARG A 289 -9.43 -11.88 -12.60
CA ARG A 289 -8.72 -10.93 -13.46
C ARG A 289 -8.05 -11.60 -14.65
N LEU A 290 -7.48 -12.78 -14.47
CA LEU A 290 -6.90 -13.54 -15.58
C LEU A 290 -7.98 -13.91 -16.61
N ALA A 291 -9.19 -14.29 -16.19
CA ALA A 291 -10.31 -14.52 -17.07
C ALA A 291 -10.71 -13.22 -17.81
N GLN A 292 -10.86 -12.13 -17.08
CA GLN A 292 -11.22 -10.81 -17.63
C GLN A 292 -10.24 -10.33 -18.71
N VAL A 293 -8.92 -10.42 -18.49
CA VAL A 293 -7.95 -9.96 -19.48
C VAL A 293 -7.96 -10.84 -20.74
N LYS A 294 -8.21 -12.15 -20.61
CA LYS A 294 -8.36 -13.05 -21.76
C LYS A 294 -9.60 -12.72 -22.60
N GLU A 295 -10.74 -12.48 -21.92
CA GLU A 295 -11.96 -12.01 -22.58
C GLU A 295 -11.75 -10.65 -23.26
N GLY A 296 -10.94 -9.77 -22.67
CA GLY A 296 -10.52 -8.49 -23.23
C GLY A 296 -9.50 -8.57 -24.37
N GLY A 297 -9.15 -9.77 -24.84
CA GLY A 297 -8.27 -10.02 -25.98
C GLY A 297 -6.79 -10.20 -25.64
N ALA A 298 -6.41 -10.27 -24.37
CA ALA A 298 -5.03 -10.53 -23.99
C ALA A 298 -4.60 -11.97 -24.32
N THR A 299 -3.39 -12.10 -24.82
CA THR A 299 -2.71 -13.39 -25.04
C THR A 299 -1.76 -13.67 -23.90
N ILE A 300 -1.99 -14.75 -23.17
CA ILE A 300 -1.17 -15.15 -22.03
C ILE A 300 -0.08 -16.11 -22.50
N ILE A 301 1.16 -15.77 -22.23
CA ILE A 301 2.37 -16.51 -22.61
C ILE A 301 2.91 -17.25 -21.38
N TYR A 302 2.81 -18.58 -21.39
CA TYR A 302 3.30 -19.42 -20.30
C TYR A 302 4.67 -20.05 -20.61
N ASP A 303 5.00 -20.19 -21.90
CA ASP A 303 6.22 -20.80 -22.42
C ASP A 303 7.40 -19.82 -22.44
N VAL A 304 7.74 -19.26 -21.28
CA VAL A 304 8.87 -18.37 -21.08
C VAL A 304 10.09 -19.14 -20.62
N ASP A 305 11.25 -18.87 -21.23
CA ASP A 305 12.56 -19.41 -20.81
C ASP A 305 13.05 -18.74 -19.50
N SER A 306 12.35 -19.01 -18.41
CA SER A 306 12.65 -18.46 -17.09
C SER A 306 14.08 -18.78 -16.61
N LYS A 307 14.66 -19.92 -17.03
CA LYS A 307 16.02 -20.30 -16.64
C LYS A 307 17.05 -19.36 -17.25
N SER A 308 16.92 -19.02 -18.52
CA SER A 308 17.82 -18.05 -19.15
C SER A 308 17.65 -16.65 -18.58
N LEU A 309 16.41 -16.22 -18.24
CA LEU A 309 16.18 -14.95 -17.56
C LEU A 309 16.86 -14.94 -16.18
N GLN A 310 16.67 -15.99 -15.39
CA GLN A 310 17.28 -16.12 -14.07
C GLN A 310 18.81 -16.07 -14.13
N LYS A 311 19.42 -16.82 -15.06
CA LYS A 311 20.86 -16.84 -15.26
C LYS A 311 21.40 -15.46 -15.66
N ALA A 312 20.69 -14.69 -16.46
CA ALA A 312 21.14 -13.37 -16.92
C ALA A 312 21.26 -12.36 -15.77
N VAL A 313 20.56 -12.56 -14.67
CA VAL A 313 20.53 -11.62 -13.52
C VAL A 313 21.34 -12.13 -12.31
N GLU A 314 21.99 -13.27 -12.39
CA GLU A 314 22.79 -13.82 -11.27
C GLU A 314 23.88 -12.85 -10.80
N SER A 315 24.59 -12.20 -11.72
CA SER A 315 25.63 -11.22 -11.38
C SER A 315 25.10 -10.00 -10.64
N LEU A 316 23.82 -9.67 -10.78
CA LEU A 316 23.19 -8.58 -10.05
C LEU A 316 23.02 -8.92 -8.55
N HIS A 317 22.74 -10.18 -8.22
CA HIS A 317 22.73 -10.65 -6.84
C HIS A 317 24.12 -10.53 -6.19
N GLU A 318 25.17 -10.94 -6.92
CA GLU A 318 26.54 -10.81 -6.44
C GLU A 318 26.94 -9.34 -6.24
N GLU A 319 26.58 -8.46 -7.17
CA GLU A 319 26.85 -7.03 -7.07
C GLU A 319 26.17 -6.41 -5.84
N LEU A 320 24.85 -6.62 -5.69
CA LEU A 320 24.06 -6.00 -4.64
C LEU A 320 24.45 -6.53 -3.25
N THR A 321 24.76 -7.81 -3.11
CA THR A 321 25.18 -8.41 -1.82
C THR A 321 26.60 -8.01 -1.38
N GLN A 322 27.32 -7.18 -2.13
CA GLN A 322 28.53 -6.52 -1.62
C GLN A 322 28.19 -5.50 -0.50
N ASN A 323 26.98 -4.95 -0.52
CA ASN A 323 26.50 -4.11 0.58
C ASN A 323 26.10 -5.00 1.76
N PRO A 324 26.68 -4.81 2.98
CA PRO A 324 26.40 -5.65 4.14
C PRO A 324 24.94 -5.63 4.59
N GLU A 325 24.24 -4.49 4.47
CA GLU A 325 22.82 -4.36 4.87
C GLU A 325 21.92 -5.16 3.91
N ILE A 326 22.20 -5.12 2.63
CA ILE A 326 21.51 -5.92 1.61
C ILE A 326 21.79 -7.41 1.85
N LYS A 327 23.06 -7.76 2.11
CA LYS A 327 23.47 -9.14 2.35
C LYS A 327 22.80 -9.74 3.58
N GLU A 328 22.68 -8.99 4.67
CA GLU A 328 21.99 -9.43 5.89
C GLU A 328 20.55 -9.87 5.59
N VAL A 329 19.79 -9.03 4.87
CA VAL A 329 18.42 -9.34 4.50
C VAL A 329 18.34 -10.48 3.49
N TYR A 330 19.26 -10.51 2.51
CA TYR A 330 19.32 -11.57 1.51
C TYR A 330 19.56 -12.94 2.15
N ASP A 331 20.53 -13.06 3.06
CA ASP A 331 20.82 -14.30 3.76
C ASP A 331 19.64 -14.76 4.61
N ALA A 332 18.94 -13.81 5.27
CA ALA A 332 17.76 -14.10 6.05
C ALA A 332 16.59 -14.60 5.16
N VAL A 333 16.39 -14.01 3.97
CA VAL A 333 15.40 -14.51 2.99
C VAL A 333 15.75 -15.94 2.56
N LYS A 334 17.00 -16.17 2.15
CA LYS A 334 17.44 -17.51 1.71
C LYS A 334 17.32 -18.57 2.80
N ALA A 335 17.47 -18.21 4.07
CA ALA A 335 17.29 -19.12 5.19
C ALA A 335 15.83 -19.58 5.38
N THR A 336 14.86 -18.87 4.82
CA THR A 336 13.42 -19.22 4.89
C THR A 336 12.90 -19.95 3.64
N SER A 337 13.76 -20.19 2.63
CA SER A 337 13.44 -21.01 1.45
C SER A 337 13.26 -22.49 1.84
N GLU A 338 12.24 -23.13 1.28
CA GLU A 338 12.04 -24.60 1.40
C GLU A 338 12.65 -25.36 0.23
N LEU A 339 13.04 -24.66 -0.83
CA LEU A 339 13.77 -25.23 -1.96
C LEU A 339 15.25 -25.36 -1.57
N LYS A 340 15.73 -26.57 -1.45
CA LYS A 340 17.14 -26.92 -1.19
C LYS A 340 17.81 -27.39 -2.47
#